data_f6b2930bfe3963c76eda200976955276
#
_entry.id   f6b2930bfe3963c76eda200976955276
#
_cell.length_a   1.000
_cell.length_b   1.000
_cell.length_c   1.000
_cell.angle_alpha   90.00
_cell.angle_beta   90.00
_cell.angle_gamma   90.00
#
_symmetry.space_group_name_H-M   'P 1'
#
loop_
_entity.id
_entity.type
_entity.pdbx_description
1 polymer ?
#
loop_
_entity_poly.entity_id
_entity_poly.type
_entity_poly.pdbx_seq_one_letter_code
_entity_poly.pdbx_strand_id
1 'polypeptide(L)'
;MVKTQVNKPSQHEIPPVQIALDLIDLPRAIQIAQEAVKGILAETDGDISKAWVEAGTPLIKSEGMNAVRELRAAFPGHVICADMKIMDAGSTEVEIAAKAGANVVFILGTAPDSRISEAILAGKKYGVKVAADLISVKDPAQRAVELEEMGIDIINIHVGLDQQVLGVKPIDLVKEISKAISGKAMISAAGGINSETAVQAYEAGADIIIVGGSLYKAKSPEESARKIVQSLKSGKPVETKEFLKYGREHLTEAFMKVSTSNISDAMHRTGELRGLKPVWEGEPGELKFAGPAVTVRTYNGDWSAPVQAIDRANAGDVLVIDACQGEIAVWGELATNSCITQGIVGVVIDGAVRDIDDIRKLKFPLFARHFTPTAGEPKGFGEINAPIEVCGRKVEPEDWIIGDESGVVVVPRDSAMEMANRAIDVLEKENRIREEIQRGSTLGQTQYLSKWDVKK
;
A
#
# COMPACT_ATOMS: atom_id res chain seq x y z
N MET A 1 14.62 -38.78 -22.77
CA MET A 1 13.17 -38.52 -22.74
C MET A 1 12.97 -37.09 -23.19
N VAL A 2 12.28 -36.92 -24.32
CA VAL A 2 12.06 -35.61 -24.96
C VAL A 2 11.10 -34.85 -24.09
N LYS A 3 11.52 -33.70 -23.53
CA LYS A 3 10.63 -32.75 -22.87
C LYS A 3 9.64 -32.26 -23.94
N THR A 4 8.39 -32.71 -23.83
CA THR A 4 7.29 -32.10 -24.56
C THR A 4 7.21 -30.64 -24.10
N GLN A 5 7.61 -29.71 -24.96
CA GLN A 5 7.31 -28.30 -24.71
C GLN A 5 5.78 -28.19 -24.64
N VAL A 6 5.26 -27.84 -23.44
CA VAL A 6 3.90 -27.40 -23.30
C VAL A 6 3.77 -26.17 -24.18
N ASN A 7 2.92 -26.27 -25.20
CA ASN A 7 2.62 -25.16 -26.11
C ASN A 7 2.17 -23.98 -25.23
N LYS A 8 3.00 -22.93 -25.17
CA LYS A 8 2.53 -21.63 -24.67
C LYS A 8 1.29 -21.25 -25.50
N PRO A 9 0.23 -20.74 -24.89
CA PRO A 9 -0.91 -20.21 -25.63
C PRO A 9 -0.38 -19.24 -26.69
N SER A 10 -1.01 -19.24 -27.86
CA SER A 10 -0.67 -18.36 -28.98
C SER A 10 -0.58 -16.92 -28.47
N GLN A 11 0.37 -16.13 -28.94
CA GLN A 11 0.76 -14.79 -28.49
C GLN A 11 -0.36 -13.72 -28.41
N HIS A 12 -1.65 -14.09 -28.42
CA HIS A 12 -2.78 -13.17 -28.45
C HIS A 12 -3.99 -13.58 -27.59
N GLU A 13 -3.87 -14.60 -26.75
CA GLU A 13 -4.99 -14.95 -25.88
C GLU A 13 -4.91 -14.17 -24.55
N ILE A 14 -5.89 -13.27 -24.32
CA ILE A 14 -5.98 -12.49 -23.07
C ILE A 14 -6.36 -13.44 -21.91
N PRO A 15 -5.57 -13.49 -20.83
CA PRO A 15 -5.91 -14.31 -19.67
C PRO A 15 -7.17 -13.74 -18.97
N PRO A 16 -7.91 -14.56 -18.20
CA PRO A 16 -8.97 -14.05 -17.34
C PRO A 16 -8.41 -13.05 -16.31
N VAL A 17 -9.15 -11.96 -16.12
CA VAL A 17 -8.94 -10.99 -15.04
C VAL A 17 -9.93 -11.30 -13.93
N GLN A 18 -9.44 -11.69 -12.76
CA GLN A 18 -10.24 -11.98 -11.57
C GLN A 18 -10.31 -10.74 -10.70
N ILE A 19 -11.51 -10.23 -10.49
CA ILE A 19 -11.81 -9.02 -9.72
C ILE A 19 -11.96 -9.42 -8.25
N ALA A 20 -10.94 -9.17 -7.42
CA ALA A 20 -10.96 -9.47 -6.00
C ALA A 20 -11.63 -8.34 -5.21
N LEU A 21 -12.77 -8.65 -4.56
CA LEU A 21 -13.60 -7.70 -3.82
C LEU A 21 -13.30 -7.78 -2.31
N ASP A 22 -12.18 -7.17 -1.89
CA ASP A 22 -11.75 -7.10 -0.49
C ASP A 22 -12.43 -5.94 0.26
N LEU A 23 -13.74 -5.95 0.28
CA LEU A 23 -14.63 -4.97 0.91
C LEU A 23 -15.44 -5.66 2.02
N ILE A 24 -16.12 -4.87 2.85
CA ILE A 24 -16.99 -5.39 3.92
C ILE A 24 -18.48 -5.12 3.67
N ASP A 25 -18.80 -4.48 2.55
CA ASP A 25 -20.16 -4.09 2.16
C ASP A 25 -20.52 -4.68 0.81
N LEU A 26 -21.55 -5.52 0.78
CA LEU A 26 -21.95 -6.28 -0.40
C LEU A 26 -22.54 -5.41 -1.52
N PRO A 27 -23.47 -4.46 -1.27
CA PRO A 27 -23.96 -3.58 -2.33
C PRO A 27 -22.85 -2.83 -3.03
N ARG A 28 -21.85 -2.34 -2.26
CA ARG A 28 -20.71 -1.63 -2.80
C ARG A 28 -19.79 -2.54 -3.60
N ALA A 29 -19.56 -3.76 -3.11
CA ALA A 29 -18.78 -4.77 -3.83
C ALA A 29 -19.39 -5.10 -5.18
N ILE A 30 -20.71 -5.30 -5.24
CA ILE A 30 -21.45 -5.56 -6.50
C ILE A 30 -21.32 -4.39 -7.47
N GLN A 31 -21.46 -3.15 -7.01
CA GLN A 31 -21.33 -1.96 -7.86
C GLN A 31 -19.93 -1.88 -8.49
N ILE A 32 -18.87 -2.04 -7.69
CA ILE A 32 -17.48 -2.02 -8.16
C ILE A 32 -17.24 -3.15 -9.18
N ALA A 33 -17.75 -4.35 -8.89
CA ALA A 33 -17.62 -5.47 -9.81
C ALA A 33 -18.33 -5.20 -11.14
N GLN A 34 -19.52 -4.59 -11.14
CA GLN A 34 -20.24 -4.19 -12.36
C GLN A 34 -19.44 -3.19 -13.19
N GLU A 35 -18.88 -2.16 -12.57
CA GLU A 35 -18.01 -1.18 -13.24
C GLU A 35 -16.76 -1.86 -13.83
N ALA A 36 -16.07 -2.72 -13.05
CA ALA A 36 -14.87 -3.42 -13.52
C ALA A 36 -15.16 -4.43 -14.64
N VAL A 37 -16.22 -5.23 -14.51
CA VAL A 37 -16.67 -6.17 -15.55
C VAL A 37 -16.97 -5.41 -16.85
N LYS A 38 -17.65 -4.28 -16.78
CA LYS A 38 -17.92 -3.44 -17.96
C LYS A 38 -16.64 -3.01 -18.66
N GLY A 39 -15.60 -2.61 -17.89
CA GLY A 39 -14.29 -2.25 -18.43
C GLY A 39 -13.59 -3.42 -19.12
N ILE A 40 -13.63 -4.62 -18.53
CA ILE A 40 -13.05 -5.83 -19.12
C ILE A 40 -13.78 -6.20 -20.42
N LEU A 41 -15.12 -6.26 -20.38
CA LEU A 41 -15.93 -6.66 -21.55
C LEU A 41 -15.78 -5.68 -22.72
N ALA A 42 -15.57 -4.40 -22.46
CA ALA A 42 -15.33 -3.40 -23.51
C ALA A 42 -14.06 -3.67 -24.32
N GLU A 43 -13.04 -4.31 -23.72
CA GLU A 43 -11.76 -4.61 -24.38
C GLU A 43 -11.65 -6.07 -24.87
N THR A 44 -12.63 -6.92 -24.52
CA THR A 44 -12.64 -8.37 -24.87
C THR A 44 -13.83 -8.76 -25.75
N ASP A 45 -14.39 -7.79 -26.49
CA ASP A 45 -15.52 -8.00 -27.41
C ASP A 45 -16.72 -8.69 -26.74
N GLY A 46 -16.92 -8.43 -25.44
CA GLY A 46 -18.02 -8.98 -24.66
C GLY A 46 -17.78 -10.41 -24.13
N ASP A 47 -16.57 -10.94 -24.23
CA ASP A 47 -16.26 -12.29 -23.73
C ASP A 47 -16.30 -12.36 -22.19
N ILE A 48 -17.40 -12.87 -21.65
CA ILE A 48 -17.61 -13.00 -20.19
C ILE A 48 -16.63 -13.97 -19.52
N SER A 49 -16.00 -14.88 -20.26
CA SER A 49 -15.00 -15.81 -19.72
C SER A 49 -13.73 -15.10 -19.26
N LYS A 50 -13.50 -13.86 -19.70
CA LYS A 50 -12.34 -13.05 -19.35
C LYS A 50 -12.56 -12.23 -18.07
N ALA A 51 -13.79 -12.16 -17.55
CA ALA A 51 -14.12 -11.44 -16.32
C ALA A 51 -14.57 -12.42 -15.23
N TRP A 52 -13.71 -12.72 -14.27
CA TRP A 52 -14.02 -13.51 -13.09
C TRP A 52 -14.33 -12.58 -11.91
N VAL A 53 -15.28 -12.95 -11.04
CA VAL A 53 -15.67 -12.13 -9.88
C VAL A 53 -15.42 -12.91 -8.60
N GLU A 54 -14.68 -12.32 -7.69
CA GLU A 54 -14.28 -12.96 -6.43
C GLU A 54 -14.91 -12.29 -5.22
N ALA A 55 -15.62 -13.07 -4.42
CA ALA A 55 -15.92 -12.70 -3.04
C ALA A 55 -14.63 -12.81 -2.24
N GLY A 56 -13.97 -11.68 -1.95
CA GLY A 56 -12.75 -11.66 -1.15
C GLY A 56 -12.97 -12.10 0.30
N THR A 57 -11.92 -12.52 0.97
CA THR A 57 -12.00 -13.00 2.37
C THR A 57 -12.70 -12.00 3.31
N PRO A 58 -12.42 -10.66 3.25
CA PRO A 58 -13.12 -9.69 4.10
C PRO A 58 -14.63 -9.64 3.85
N LEU A 59 -15.05 -9.76 2.58
CA LEU A 59 -16.45 -9.74 2.20
C LEU A 59 -17.18 -10.98 2.72
N ILE A 60 -16.59 -12.16 2.55
CA ILE A 60 -17.14 -13.41 3.08
C ILE A 60 -17.27 -13.37 4.60
N LYS A 61 -16.26 -12.86 5.29
CA LYS A 61 -16.28 -12.74 6.76
C LYS A 61 -17.29 -11.72 7.27
N SER A 62 -17.59 -10.68 6.48
CA SER A 62 -18.59 -9.66 6.83
C SER A 62 -20.04 -10.14 6.53
N GLU A 63 -20.27 -10.78 5.39
CA GLU A 63 -21.62 -11.05 4.84
C GLU A 63 -21.95 -12.55 4.79
N GLY A 64 -21.02 -13.42 5.14
CA GLY A 64 -21.16 -14.87 5.01
C GLY A 64 -21.32 -15.31 3.55
N MET A 65 -21.90 -16.49 3.37
CA MET A 65 -22.14 -17.04 2.01
C MET A 65 -23.20 -16.27 1.22
N ASN A 66 -23.86 -15.29 1.84
CA ASN A 66 -24.74 -14.38 1.11
C ASN A 66 -23.96 -13.58 0.07
N ALA A 67 -22.72 -13.21 0.36
CA ALA A 67 -21.83 -12.56 -0.61
C ALA A 67 -21.72 -13.36 -1.91
N VAL A 68 -21.47 -14.67 -1.82
CA VAL A 68 -21.33 -15.54 -3.00
C VAL A 68 -22.66 -15.68 -3.75
N ARG A 69 -23.81 -15.83 -3.04
CA ARG A 69 -25.13 -15.94 -3.66
C ARG A 69 -25.51 -14.69 -4.44
N GLU A 70 -25.33 -13.53 -3.84
CA GLU A 70 -25.67 -12.25 -4.48
C GLU A 70 -24.72 -11.92 -5.66
N LEU A 71 -23.43 -12.24 -5.55
CA LEU A 71 -22.51 -12.12 -6.69
C LEU A 71 -22.92 -13.08 -7.81
N ARG A 72 -23.30 -14.34 -7.50
CA ARG A 72 -23.82 -15.27 -8.51
C ARG A 72 -25.08 -14.72 -9.18
N ALA A 73 -26.00 -14.11 -8.42
CA ALA A 73 -27.22 -13.52 -8.96
C ALA A 73 -26.94 -12.29 -9.83
N ALA A 74 -25.99 -11.45 -9.43
CA ALA A 74 -25.59 -10.25 -10.16
C ALA A 74 -24.79 -10.54 -11.44
N PHE A 75 -24.04 -11.66 -11.46
CA PHE A 75 -23.14 -12.04 -12.57
C PHE A 75 -23.44 -13.47 -13.08
N PRO A 76 -24.66 -13.71 -13.61
CA PRO A 76 -25.02 -15.02 -14.15
C PRO A 76 -24.11 -15.35 -15.35
N GLY A 77 -23.48 -16.52 -15.35
CA GLY A 77 -22.59 -16.95 -16.42
C GLY A 77 -21.12 -16.61 -16.23
N HIS A 78 -20.76 -15.64 -15.38
CA HIS A 78 -19.38 -15.40 -15.02
C HIS A 78 -18.84 -16.46 -14.04
N VAL A 79 -17.52 -16.63 -14.00
CA VAL A 79 -16.88 -17.43 -12.97
C VAL A 79 -16.92 -16.67 -11.65
N ILE A 80 -17.50 -17.30 -10.62
CA ILE A 80 -17.52 -16.76 -9.26
C ILE A 80 -16.51 -17.51 -8.40
N CYS A 81 -15.58 -16.76 -7.79
CA CYS A 81 -14.58 -17.28 -6.88
C CYS A 81 -14.95 -16.95 -5.43
N ALA A 82 -14.77 -17.91 -4.53
CA ALA A 82 -14.96 -17.72 -3.09
C ALA A 82 -13.62 -17.84 -2.37
N ASP A 83 -13.06 -16.71 -1.93
CA ASP A 83 -11.80 -16.68 -1.20
C ASP A 83 -12.03 -16.98 0.28
N MET A 84 -12.32 -18.26 0.56
CA MET A 84 -12.64 -18.78 1.89
C MET A 84 -11.43 -18.83 2.82
N LYS A 85 -10.20 -18.89 2.27
CA LYS A 85 -8.97 -19.16 3.06
C LYS A 85 -9.16 -20.38 3.97
N ILE A 86 -9.72 -21.46 3.42
CA ILE A 86 -9.98 -22.71 4.18
C ILE A 86 -8.71 -23.20 4.83
N MET A 87 -8.79 -23.59 6.10
CA MET A 87 -7.66 -24.12 6.86
C MET A 87 -7.98 -25.46 7.53
N ASP A 88 -9.23 -25.69 7.94
CA ASP A 88 -9.61 -26.86 8.74
C ASP A 88 -10.65 -27.76 8.08
N ALA A 89 -11.86 -27.29 7.82
CA ALA A 89 -12.97 -28.14 7.39
C ALA A 89 -13.09 -28.23 5.86
N GLY A 90 -12.05 -28.74 5.18
CA GLY A 90 -11.91 -28.70 3.72
C GLY A 90 -13.15 -29.12 2.93
N SER A 91 -13.72 -30.31 3.24
CA SER A 91 -14.89 -30.83 2.52
C SER A 91 -16.14 -29.97 2.75
N THR A 92 -16.41 -29.60 4.01
CA THR A 92 -17.63 -28.86 4.39
C THR A 92 -17.62 -27.45 3.83
N GLU A 93 -16.49 -26.74 3.91
CA GLU A 93 -16.40 -25.35 3.44
C GLU A 93 -16.46 -25.27 1.92
N VAL A 94 -15.86 -26.23 1.20
CA VAL A 94 -16.02 -26.33 -0.27
C VAL A 94 -17.48 -26.60 -0.64
N GLU A 95 -18.18 -27.50 0.06
CA GLU A 95 -19.58 -27.77 -0.16
C GLU A 95 -20.46 -26.51 0.02
N ILE A 96 -20.22 -25.77 1.11
CA ILE A 96 -20.98 -24.53 1.40
C ILE A 96 -20.79 -23.50 0.29
N ALA A 97 -19.56 -23.27 -0.15
CA ALA A 97 -19.25 -22.32 -1.20
C ALA A 97 -19.83 -22.74 -2.57
N ALA A 98 -19.71 -24.03 -2.91
CA ALA A 98 -20.28 -24.60 -4.14
C ALA A 98 -21.81 -24.43 -4.18
N LYS A 99 -22.49 -24.76 -3.08
CA LYS A 99 -23.95 -24.60 -2.96
C LYS A 99 -24.41 -23.13 -2.97
N ALA A 100 -23.52 -22.20 -2.59
CA ALA A 100 -23.78 -20.78 -2.73
C ALA A 100 -23.59 -20.25 -4.17
N GLY A 101 -23.01 -21.05 -5.07
CA GLY A 101 -22.84 -20.72 -6.48
C GLY A 101 -21.40 -20.38 -6.91
N ALA A 102 -20.40 -20.68 -6.08
CA ALA A 102 -19.00 -20.56 -6.47
C ALA A 102 -18.61 -21.55 -7.57
N ASN A 103 -17.71 -21.17 -8.44
CA ASN A 103 -17.04 -22.05 -9.42
C ASN A 103 -15.62 -22.40 -8.97
N VAL A 104 -14.98 -21.52 -8.18
CA VAL A 104 -13.64 -21.70 -7.63
C VAL A 104 -13.69 -21.42 -6.13
N VAL A 105 -13.05 -22.27 -5.32
CA VAL A 105 -12.98 -22.12 -3.87
C VAL A 105 -11.53 -22.15 -3.41
N PHE A 106 -11.13 -21.18 -2.59
CA PHE A 106 -9.75 -21.05 -2.15
C PHE A 106 -9.52 -21.70 -0.79
N ILE A 107 -8.47 -22.53 -0.72
CA ILE A 107 -7.89 -23.10 0.50
C ILE A 107 -6.48 -22.55 0.71
N LEU A 108 -6.02 -22.42 1.94
CA LEU A 108 -4.63 -22.05 2.23
C LEU A 108 -3.67 -23.19 1.86
N GLY A 109 -2.60 -22.87 1.13
CA GLY A 109 -1.53 -23.81 0.81
C GLY A 109 -0.76 -24.30 2.07
N THR A 110 -0.88 -23.56 3.18
CA THR A 110 -0.36 -23.93 4.49
C THR A 110 -1.25 -24.91 5.26
N ALA A 111 -2.47 -25.21 4.77
CA ALA A 111 -3.35 -26.19 5.39
C ALA A 111 -2.72 -27.60 5.34
N PRO A 112 -3.06 -28.49 6.30
CA PRO A 112 -2.60 -29.86 6.28
C PRO A 112 -3.01 -30.60 5.00
N ASP A 113 -2.17 -31.49 4.48
CA ASP A 113 -2.40 -32.22 3.24
C ASP A 113 -3.72 -33.01 3.25
N SER A 114 -4.10 -33.55 4.40
CA SER A 114 -5.39 -34.23 4.57
C SER A 114 -6.56 -33.29 4.27
N ARG A 115 -6.51 -32.02 4.71
CA ARG A 115 -7.56 -31.02 4.48
C ARG A 115 -7.60 -30.56 3.03
N ILE A 116 -6.43 -30.41 2.42
CA ILE A 116 -6.33 -30.09 0.98
C ILE A 116 -6.90 -31.24 0.15
N SER A 117 -6.55 -32.48 0.48
CA SER A 117 -7.10 -33.67 -0.21
C SER A 117 -8.63 -33.76 -0.07
N GLU A 118 -9.18 -33.51 1.13
CA GLU A 118 -10.62 -33.45 1.37
C GLU A 118 -11.29 -32.35 0.52
N ALA A 119 -10.67 -31.17 0.43
CA ALA A 119 -11.16 -30.05 -0.40
C ALA A 119 -11.17 -30.40 -1.88
N ILE A 120 -10.10 -31.02 -2.40
CA ILE A 120 -10.01 -31.46 -3.81
C ILE A 120 -11.10 -32.50 -4.12
N LEU A 121 -11.32 -33.48 -3.22
CA LEU A 121 -12.37 -34.48 -3.40
C LEU A 121 -13.77 -33.86 -3.39
N ALA A 122 -14.00 -32.91 -2.48
CA ALA A 122 -15.25 -32.15 -2.44
C ALA A 122 -15.44 -31.28 -3.71
N GLY A 123 -14.37 -30.65 -4.20
CA GLY A 123 -14.41 -29.91 -5.47
C GLY A 123 -14.88 -30.79 -6.62
N LYS A 124 -14.31 -31.98 -6.78
CA LYS A 124 -14.73 -32.96 -7.78
C LYS A 124 -16.19 -33.39 -7.59
N LYS A 125 -16.63 -33.59 -6.35
CA LYS A 125 -18.01 -34.01 -6.01
C LYS A 125 -19.03 -32.93 -6.35
N TYR A 126 -18.74 -31.69 -6.08
CA TYR A 126 -19.68 -30.57 -6.27
C TYR A 126 -19.45 -29.80 -7.58
N GLY A 127 -18.51 -30.19 -8.42
CA GLY A 127 -18.26 -29.60 -9.73
C GLY A 127 -17.61 -28.20 -9.65
N VAL A 128 -16.81 -27.93 -8.62
CA VAL A 128 -16.06 -26.69 -8.45
C VAL A 128 -14.56 -26.95 -8.47
N LYS A 129 -13.78 -25.97 -8.94
CA LYS A 129 -12.33 -25.99 -8.86
C LYS A 129 -11.85 -25.60 -7.46
N VAL A 130 -10.71 -26.14 -7.03
CA VAL A 130 -10.05 -25.75 -5.78
C VAL A 130 -8.74 -25.05 -6.09
N ALA A 131 -8.58 -23.88 -5.53
CA ALA A 131 -7.37 -23.05 -5.65
C ALA A 131 -6.61 -23.06 -4.32
N ALA A 132 -5.30 -23.35 -4.33
CA ALA A 132 -4.46 -23.25 -3.13
C ALA A 132 -3.74 -21.91 -3.10
N ASP A 133 -3.97 -21.10 -2.07
CA ASP A 133 -3.31 -19.83 -1.84
C ASP A 133 -1.98 -20.02 -1.11
N LEU A 134 -0.89 -19.59 -1.75
CA LEU A 134 0.47 -19.74 -1.22
C LEU A 134 0.88 -18.61 -0.25
N ILE A 135 -0.04 -17.74 0.17
CA ILE A 135 0.24 -16.70 1.17
C ILE A 135 0.87 -17.34 2.43
N SER A 136 1.95 -16.75 2.92
CA SER A 136 2.68 -17.21 4.11
C SER A 136 3.28 -18.63 4.04
N VAL A 137 3.33 -19.25 2.87
CA VAL A 137 4.07 -20.49 2.65
C VAL A 137 5.58 -20.20 2.65
N LYS A 138 6.37 -20.96 3.41
CA LYS A 138 7.81 -20.72 3.58
C LYS A 138 8.61 -21.04 2.32
N ASP A 139 8.29 -22.13 1.66
CA ASP A 139 8.88 -22.56 0.39
C ASP A 139 7.77 -22.75 -0.64
N PRO A 140 7.38 -21.66 -1.33
CA PRO A 140 6.23 -21.69 -2.22
C PRO A 140 6.47 -22.54 -3.48
N ALA A 141 7.72 -22.65 -3.96
CA ALA A 141 8.02 -23.45 -5.13
C ALA A 141 7.91 -24.95 -4.85
N GLN A 142 8.48 -25.42 -3.77
CA GLN A 142 8.34 -26.82 -3.32
C GLN A 142 6.88 -27.16 -3.04
N ARG A 143 6.17 -26.27 -2.33
CA ARG A 143 4.75 -26.48 -2.00
C ARG A 143 3.86 -26.52 -3.24
N ALA A 144 4.14 -25.71 -4.24
CA ALA A 144 3.41 -25.74 -5.49
C ALA A 144 3.51 -27.10 -6.21
N VAL A 145 4.69 -27.73 -6.22
CA VAL A 145 4.90 -29.08 -6.77
C VAL A 145 4.07 -30.11 -6.02
N GLU A 146 4.11 -30.09 -4.68
CA GLU A 146 3.34 -30.99 -3.83
C GLU A 146 1.82 -30.86 -4.07
N LEU A 147 1.33 -29.63 -4.15
CA LEU A 147 -0.07 -29.32 -4.41
C LEU A 147 -0.52 -29.80 -5.80
N GLU A 148 0.32 -29.63 -6.82
CA GLU A 148 0.03 -30.14 -8.17
C GLU A 148 -0.02 -31.67 -8.18
N GLU A 149 0.88 -32.36 -7.47
CA GLU A 149 0.87 -33.82 -7.33
C GLU A 149 -0.39 -34.32 -6.59
N MET A 150 -0.91 -33.55 -5.61
CA MET A 150 -2.17 -33.84 -4.95
C MET A 150 -3.39 -33.65 -5.86
N GLY A 151 -3.24 -32.94 -6.99
CA GLY A 151 -4.27 -32.70 -7.99
C GLY A 151 -5.09 -31.43 -7.73
N ILE A 152 -4.46 -30.39 -7.19
CA ILE A 152 -5.06 -29.06 -7.08
C ILE A 152 -5.33 -28.48 -8.49
N ASP A 153 -6.41 -27.71 -8.65
CA ASP A 153 -6.75 -27.15 -9.97
C ASP A 153 -6.01 -25.84 -10.24
N ILE A 154 -5.80 -25.00 -9.21
CA ILE A 154 -5.19 -23.68 -9.33
C ILE A 154 -4.18 -23.48 -8.18
N ILE A 155 -2.99 -23.00 -8.51
CA ILE A 155 -1.99 -22.54 -7.55
C ILE A 155 -2.01 -21.01 -7.56
N ASN A 156 -2.46 -20.42 -6.45
CA ASN A 156 -2.54 -18.97 -6.32
C ASN A 156 -1.27 -18.42 -5.67
N ILE A 157 -0.51 -17.67 -6.45
CA ILE A 157 0.68 -16.96 -6.00
C ILE A 157 0.24 -15.61 -5.46
N HIS A 158 0.22 -15.50 -4.14
CA HIS A 158 -0.29 -14.34 -3.43
C HIS A 158 0.80 -13.70 -2.58
N VAL A 159 1.21 -12.50 -2.98
CA VAL A 159 2.08 -11.64 -2.17
C VAL A 159 1.20 -10.79 -1.26
N GLY A 160 1.23 -11.04 0.05
CA GLY A 160 0.46 -10.31 1.05
C GLY A 160 0.83 -8.83 1.12
N LEU A 161 -0.05 -8.02 1.71
CA LEU A 161 0.17 -6.56 1.82
C LEU A 161 1.47 -6.21 2.55
N ASP A 162 1.81 -6.95 3.60
CA ASP A 162 3.04 -6.81 4.37
C ASP A 162 4.29 -7.05 3.50
N GLN A 163 4.26 -8.04 2.61
CA GLN A 163 5.35 -8.32 1.67
C GLN A 163 5.41 -7.29 0.52
N GLN A 164 4.24 -6.84 0.04
CA GLN A 164 4.17 -5.81 -1.01
C GLN A 164 4.82 -4.49 -0.55
N VAL A 165 4.59 -4.07 0.70
CA VAL A 165 5.21 -2.85 1.25
C VAL A 165 6.73 -3.01 1.44
N LEU A 166 7.24 -4.25 1.54
CA LEU A 166 8.67 -4.57 1.53
C LEU A 166 9.25 -4.72 0.11
N GLY A 167 8.45 -4.45 -0.93
CA GLY A 167 8.88 -4.48 -2.32
C GLY A 167 8.92 -5.87 -2.96
N VAL A 168 8.38 -6.90 -2.31
CA VAL A 168 8.26 -8.24 -2.90
C VAL A 168 7.24 -8.19 -4.04
N LYS A 169 7.63 -8.69 -5.20
CA LYS A 169 6.76 -8.71 -6.40
C LYS A 169 6.31 -10.15 -6.69
N PRO A 170 5.03 -10.38 -6.99
CA PRO A 170 4.53 -11.72 -7.32
C PRO A 170 5.18 -12.30 -8.58
N ILE A 171 5.67 -11.47 -9.47
CA ILE A 171 6.23 -11.84 -10.78
C ILE A 171 7.42 -12.79 -10.65
N ASP A 172 8.30 -12.58 -9.68
CA ASP A 172 9.48 -13.41 -9.50
C ASP A 172 9.10 -14.82 -9.00
N LEU A 173 8.12 -14.91 -8.09
CA LEU A 173 7.55 -16.18 -7.64
C LEU A 173 6.79 -16.90 -8.77
N VAL A 174 6.06 -16.18 -9.61
CA VAL A 174 5.40 -16.75 -10.79
C VAL A 174 6.42 -17.40 -11.72
N LYS A 175 7.55 -16.72 -12.01
CA LYS A 175 8.63 -17.27 -12.84
C LYS A 175 9.26 -18.54 -12.24
N GLU A 176 9.44 -18.56 -10.93
CA GLU A 176 10.00 -19.69 -10.20
C GLU A 176 9.06 -20.89 -10.24
N ILE A 177 7.81 -20.70 -9.84
CA ILE A 177 6.80 -21.75 -9.74
C ILE A 177 6.42 -22.31 -11.12
N SER A 178 6.28 -21.43 -12.14
CA SER A 178 5.97 -21.87 -13.52
C SER A 178 7.04 -22.80 -14.12
N LYS A 179 8.28 -22.75 -13.61
CA LYS A 179 9.36 -23.66 -13.99
C LYS A 179 9.39 -24.95 -13.18
N ALA A 180 8.88 -24.87 -11.94
CA ALA A 180 8.93 -26.01 -11.00
C ALA A 180 7.81 -27.00 -11.23
N ILE A 181 6.59 -26.56 -11.55
CA ILE A 181 5.42 -27.41 -11.76
C ILE A 181 5.39 -28.03 -13.17
N SER A 182 4.59 -29.07 -13.34
CA SER A 182 4.45 -29.77 -14.63
C SER A 182 3.43 -29.14 -15.59
N GLY A 183 2.65 -28.17 -15.15
CA GLY A 183 1.61 -27.45 -15.91
C GLY A 183 0.25 -28.18 -15.92
N LYS A 184 -0.02 -29.05 -14.95
CA LYS A 184 -1.34 -29.64 -14.74
C LYS A 184 -2.27 -28.73 -13.98
N ALA A 185 -1.72 -27.94 -13.05
CA ALA A 185 -2.44 -26.90 -12.35
C ALA A 185 -2.25 -25.55 -13.06
N MET A 186 -3.31 -24.71 -13.07
CA MET A 186 -3.20 -23.33 -13.53
C MET A 186 -2.50 -22.47 -12.47
N ILE A 187 -1.82 -21.42 -12.90
CA ILE A 187 -1.20 -20.42 -12.01
C ILE A 187 -2.06 -19.15 -12.00
N SER A 188 -2.49 -18.71 -10.84
CA SER A 188 -3.03 -17.36 -10.65
C SER A 188 -2.04 -16.48 -9.91
N ALA A 189 -1.96 -15.20 -10.28
CA ALA A 189 -1.08 -14.23 -9.65
C ALA A 189 -1.89 -13.11 -8.99
N ALA A 190 -1.61 -12.87 -7.70
CA ALA A 190 -2.25 -11.89 -6.86
C ALA A 190 -1.25 -11.07 -6.05
N GLY A 191 -1.63 -9.85 -5.66
CA GLY A 191 -0.84 -8.96 -4.81
C GLY A 191 -0.22 -7.78 -5.56
N GLY A 192 -0.84 -6.61 -5.46
CA GLY A 192 -0.33 -5.35 -6.02
C GLY A 192 -0.32 -5.28 -7.55
N ILE A 193 -1.14 -6.07 -8.23
CA ILE A 193 -1.21 -6.07 -9.70
C ILE A 193 -2.03 -4.86 -10.19
N ASN A 194 -1.48 -4.16 -11.19
CA ASN A 194 -2.08 -3.02 -11.88
C ASN A 194 -1.83 -3.11 -13.39
N SER A 195 -2.16 -2.06 -14.16
CA SER A 195 -1.98 -2.02 -15.62
C SER A 195 -0.52 -2.04 -16.10
N GLU A 196 0.45 -1.78 -15.23
CA GLU A 196 1.88 -1.87 -15.56
C GLU A 196 2.43 -3.28 -15.31
N THR A 197 1.93 -3.96 -14.29
CA THR A 197 2.47 -5.24 -13.83
C THR A 197 1.69 -6.46 -14.30
N ALA A 198 0.45 -6.30 -14.77
CA ALA A 198 -0.40 -7.40 -15.24
C ALA A 198 0.23 -8.18 -16.41
N VAL A 199 0.75 -7.47 -17.39
CA VAL A 199 1.43 -8.09 -18.54
C VAL A 199 2.70 -8.84 -18.11
N GLN A 200 3.44 -8.30 -17.16
CA GLN A 200 4.65 -8.96 -16.64
C GLN A 200 4.32 -10.26 -15.89
N ALA A 201 3.21 -10.29 -15.12
CA ALA A 201 2.74 -11.50 -14.45
C ALA A 201 2.30 -12.58 -15.47
N TYR A 202 1.59 -12.17 -16.52
CA TYR A 202 1.20 -13.05 -17.61
C TYR A 202 2.41 -13.63 -18.37
N GLU A 203 3.37 -12.80 -18.75
CA GLU A 203 4.62 -13.23 -19.41
C GLU A 203 5.47 -14.12 -18.50
N ALA A 204 5.38 -13.95 -17.19
CA ALA A 204 6.04 -14.81 -16.22
C ALA A 204 5.44 -16.22 -16.13
N GLY A 205 4.22 -16.42 -16.65
CA GLY A 205 3.55 -17.72 -16.71
C GLY A 205 2.24 -17.81 -15.90
N ALA A 206 1.66 -16.69 -15.47
CA ALA A 206 0.33 -16.70 -14.84
C ALA A 206 -0.77 -16.94 -15.90
N ASP A 207 -1.70 -17.85 -15.62
CA ASP A 207 -2.87 -18.15 -16.45
C ASP A 207 -4.08 -17.25 -16.06
N ILE A 208 -4.09 -16.71 -14.83
CA ILE A 208 -5.16 -15.88 -14.28
C ILE A 208 -4.52 -14.68 -13.57
N ILE A 209 -5.03 -13.47 -13.86
CA ILE A 209 -4.55 -12.23 -13.25
C ILE A 209 -5.56 -11.76 -12.21
N ILE A 210 -5.20 -11.82 -10.92
CA ILE A 210 -6.08 -11.40 -9.82
C ILE A 210 -5.78 -9.95 -9.44
N VAL A 211 -6.81 -9.12 -9.51
CA VAL A 211 -6.69 -7.67 -9.29
C VAL A 211 -7.68 -7.24 -8.22
N GLY A 212 -7.16 -6.71 -7.13
CA GLY A 212 -7.96 -6.19 -6.00
C GLY A 212 -7.86 -4.66 -5.88
N GLY A 213 -6.90 -4.18 -5.12
CA GLY A 213 -6.75 -2.76 -4.75
C GLY A 213 -6.82 -1.78 -5.91
N SER A 214 -6.15 -2.07 -7.02
CA SER A 214 -6.16 -1.21 -8.21
C SER A 214 -7.51 -1.15 -8.94
N LEU A 215 -8.50 -1.94 -8.54
CA LEU A 215 -9.90 -1.81 -8.98
C LEU A 215 -10.76 -1.16 -7.91
N TYR A 216 -10.85 -1.74 -6.70
CA TYR A 216 -11.82 -1.26 -5.72
C TYR A 216 -11.41 0.06 -5.03
N LYS A 217 -10.15 0.48 -5.11
CA LYS A 217 -9.68 1.80 -4.65
C LYS A 217 -9.65 2.84 -5.77
N ALA A 218 -9.77 2.44 -7.04
CA ALA A 218 -9.70 3.34 -8.17
C ALA A 218 -10.85 4.35 -8.18
N LYS A 219 -10.59 5.56 -8.69
CA LYS A 219 -11.64 6.56 -8.96
C LYS A 219 -12.68 6.03 -9.94
N SER A 220 -12.24 5.28 -10.95
CA SER A 220 -13.06 4.59 -11.92
C SER A 220 -12.60 3.14 -12.06
N PRO A 221 -13.28 2.17 -11.41
CA PRO A 221 -13.04 0.75 -11.59
C PRO A 221 -13.10 0.30 -13.05
N GLU A 222 -14.05 0.87 -13.84
CA GLU A 222 -14.20 0.59 -15.27
C GLU A 222 -12.94 0.96 -16.05
N GLU A 223 -12.41 2.17 -15.87
CA GLU A 223 -11.23 2.64 -16.59
C GLU A 223 -9.96 1.90 -16.15
N SER A 224 -9.84 1.61 -14.85
CA SER A 224 -8.71 0.82 -14.35
C SER A 224 -8.71 -0.59 -14.93
N ALA A 225 -9.86 -1.26 -14.96
CA ALA A 225 -10.02 -2.58 -15.56
C ALA A 225 -9.70 -2.57 -17.06
N ARG A 226 -10.17 -1.53 -17.79
CA ARG A 226 -9.87 -1.34 -19.20
C ARG A 226 -8.36 -1.27 -19.46
N LYS A 227 -7.63 -0.44 -18.70
CA LYS A 227 -6.16 -0.31 -18.83
C LYS A 227 -5.43 -1.62 -18.57
N ILE A 228 -5.88 -2.41 -17.59
CA ILE A 228 -5.32 -3.72 -17.30
C ILE A 228 -5.47 -4.65 -18.52
N VAL A 229 -6.67 -4.73 -19.10
CA VAL A 229 -6.90 -5.57 -20.28
C VAL A 229 -6.12 -5.05 -21.49
N GLN A 230 -6.03 -3.73 -21.69
CA GLN A 230 -5.22 -3.13 -22.74
C GLN A 230 -3.74 -3.51 -22.63
N SER A 231 -3.19 -3.55 -21.40
CA SER A 231 -1.81 -3.99 -21.20
C SER A 231 -1.63 -5.46 -21.58
N LEU A 232 -2.55 -6.33 -21.18
CA LEU A 232 -2.53 -7.75 -21.54
C LEU A 232 -2.68 -7.98 -23.04
N LYS A 233 -3.59 -7.23 -23.69
CA LYS A 233 -3.85 -7.31 -25.14
C LYS A 233 -2.68 -6.81 -25.98
N SER A 234 -2.05 -5.71 -25.56
CA SER A 234 -0.92 -5.11 -26.28
C SER A 234 0.43 -5.79 -26.01
N GLY A 235 0.53 -6.59 -24.93
CA GLY A 235 1.80 -7.12 -24.45
C GLY A 235 2.75 -6.03 -23.91
N LYS A 236 2.22 -4.87 -23.53
CA LYS A 236 3.02 -3.74 -23.04
C LYS A 236 2.38 -3.12 -21.79
N PRO A 237 3.17 -2.71 -20.80
CA PRO A 237 2.68 -1.94 -19.67
C PRO A 237 1.89 -0.70 -20.10
N VAL A 238 0.76 -0.44 -19.46
CA VAL A 238 -0.01 0.80 -19.61
C VAL A 238 0.20 1.64 -18.37
N GLU A 239 0.78 2.83 -18.52
CA GLU A 239 1.13 3.71 -17.42
C GLU A 239 -0.07 4.02 -16.52
N THR A 240 0.17 3.95 -15.20
CA THR A 240 -0.77 4.40 -14.18
C THR A 240 -0.07 5.33 -13.20
N LYS A 241 -0.81 6.34 -12.72
CA LYS A 241 -0.35 7.23 -11.64
C LYS A 241 -0.88 6.82 -10.26
N GLU A 242 -1.69 5.77 -10.21
CA GLU A 242 -2.34 5.24 -9.03
C GLU A 242 -1.76 3.87 -8.68
N PHE A 243 -1.82 3.48 -7.42
CA PHE A 243 -1.40 2.16 -6.92
C PHE A 243 0.09 1.84 -7.13
N LEU A 244 0.93 2.88 -7.17
CA LEU A 244 2.38 2.74 -7.26
C LEU A 244 2.94 2.32 -5.90
N LYS A 245 3.95 1.45 -5.93
CA LYS A 245 4.76 1.12 -4.77
C LYS A 245 6.15 1.73 -4.94
N TYR A 246 6.63 2.37 -3.90
CA TYR A 246 7.86 3.14 -3.90
C TYR A 246 8.99 2.34 -3.29
N GLY A 247 10.12 2.29 -4.00
CA GLY A 247 11.38 1.79 -3.47
C GLY A 247 12.10 2.84 -2.61
N ARG A 248 13.22 2.43 -2.02
CA ARG A 248 14.03 3.32 -1.15
C ARG A 248 14.51 4.58 -1.85
N GLU A 249 14.80 4.49 -3.14
CA GLU A 249 15.26 5.58 -3.99
C GLU A 249 14.21 6.65 -4.30
N HIS A 250 12.94 6.37 -4.02
CA HIS A 250 11.81 7.26 -4.32
C HIS A 250 11.03 7.70 -3.07
N LEU A 251 11.63 7.58 -1.87
CA LEU A 251 10.96 7.90 -0.61
C LEU A 251 10.55 9.37 -0.51
N THR A 252 11.40 10.30 -0.96
CA THR A 252 11.04 11.73 -1.00
C THR A 252 9.77 11.94 -1.82
N GLU A 253 9.70 11.34 -3.02
CA GLU A 253 8.51 11.45 -3.87
C GLU A 253 7.26 10.88 -3.18
N ALA A 254 7.39 9.73 -2.55
CA ALA A 254 6.29 9.08 -1.84
C ALA A 254 5.78 9.94 -0.67
N PHE A 255 6.67 10.42 0.19
CA PHE A 255 6.31 11.25 1.33
C PHE A 255 5.77 12.64 0.91
N MET A 256 6.26 13.20 -0.19
CA MET A 256 5.71 14.46 -0.73
C MET A 256 4.29 14.31 -1.29
N LYS A 257 3.82 13.10 -1.64
CA LYS A 257 2.45 12.84 -2.12
C LYS A 257 1.42 12.74 -1.00
N VAL A 258 1.83 12.34 0.21
CA VAL A 258 0.93 12.07 1.34
C VAL A 258 1.01 13.17 2.39
N SER A 259 -0.06 13.42 3.14
CA SER A 259 -0.05 14.35 4.28
C SER A 259 0.62 13.72 5.50
N THR A 260 1.04 14.55 6.47
CA THR A 260 1.49 14.07 7.78
C THR A 260 0.39 13.30 8.51
N SER A 261 -0.89 13.61 8.26
CA SER A 261 -2.05 12.87 8.76
C SER A 261 -2.11 11.45 8.18
N ASN A 262 -1.91 11.27 6.86
CA ASN A 262 -1.85 9.95 6.24
C ASN A 262 -0.69 9.12 6.80
N ILE A 263 0.46 9.75 7.05
CA ILE A 263 1.63 9.07 7.64
C ILE A 263 1.33 8.66 9.09
N SER A 264 0.70 9.54 9.88
CA SER A 264 0.29 9.24 11.26
C SER A 264 -0.67 8.04 11.30
N ASP A 265 -1.64 7.98 10.39
CA ASP A 265 -2.55 6.84 10.29
C ASP A 265 -1.82 5.55 9.90
N ALA A 266 -0.88 5.62 8.94
CA ALA A 266 -0.03 4.50 8.55
C ALA A 266 0.82 3.97 9.71
N MET A 267 1.23 4.86 10.61
CA MET A 267 2.01 4.59 11.82
C MET A 267 1.14 4.33 13.07
N HIS A 268 -0.14 4.02 12.91
CA HIS A 268 -1.07 3.79 14.02
C HIS A 268 -1.14 4.95 15.01
N ARG A 269 -1.16 6.19 14.50
CA ARG A 269 -1.25 7.46 15.25
C ARG A 269 -0.04 7.73 16.15
N THR A 270 1.14 7.40 15.65
CA THR A 270 2.41 7.68 16.30
C THR A 270 3.30 8.60 15.44
N GLY A 271 4.48 8.94 15.93
CA GLY A 271 5.49 9.71 15.17
C GLY A 271 5.35 11.22 15.22
N GLU A 272 4.24 11.78 15.74
CA GLU A 272 4.04 13.22 15.83
C GLU A 272 5.04 13.89 16.79
N LEU A 273 5.64 15.01 16.36
CA LEU A 273 6.49 15.90 17.15
C LEU A 273 5.63 17.04 17.72
N ARG A 274 5.09 16.83 18.92
CA ARG A 274 4.08 17.72 19.51
C ARG A 274 4.65 19.02 20.04
N GLY A 275 3.87 20.10 19.92
CA GLY A 275 4.17 21.40 20.49
C GLY A 275 5.02 22.30 19.62
N LEU A 276 5.35 21.86 18.41
CA LEU A 276 5.99 22.68 17.40
C LEU A 276 4.95 23.50 16.63
N LYS A 277 5.34 24.69 16.22
CA LYS A 277 4.52 25.61 15.40
C LYS A 277 5.30 26.01 14.16
N PRO A 278 4.68 26.11 13.00
CA PRO A 278 5.33 26.70 11.84
C PRO A 278 5.65 28.18 12.09
N VAL A 279 6.79 28.63 11.61
CA VAL A 279 7.19 30.05 11.76
C VAL A 279 6.35 30.96 10.88
N TRP A 280 5.79 30.42 9.82
CA TRP A 280 4.92 31.15 8.89
C TRP A 280 3.76 30.26 8.42
N GLU A 281 2.70 30.88 7.94
CA GLU A 281 1.55 30.25 7.33
C GLU A 281 1.57 30.58 5.83
N GLY A 282 1.46 29.56 4.98
CA GLY A 282 1.50 29.69 3.52
C GLY A 282 0.21 29.21 2.85
N GLU A 283 0.22 29.22 1.54
CA GLU A 283 -0.80 28.52 0.76
C GLU A 283 -0.66 27.00 0.94
N PRO A 284 -1.75 26.22 0.78
CA PRO A 284 -1.71 24.78 0.97
C PRO A 284 -0.56 24.09 0.21
N GLY A 285 0.31 23.41 0.94
CA GLY A 285 1.46 22.69 0.42
C GLY A 285 2.78 23.48 0.38
N GLU A 286 2.79 24.78 0.65
CA GLU A 286 4.03 25.57 0.69
C GLU A 286 4.94 25.21 1.88
N LEU A 287 4.36 24.74 3.01
CA LEU A 287 5.11 24.27 4.19
C LEU A 287 5.59 22.83 4.08
N LYS A 288 5.25 22.14 3.02
CA LYS A 288 5.52 20.72 2.91
C LYS A 288 6.98 20.43 2.59
N PHE A 289 7.57 19.54 3.36
CA PHE A 289 8.90 18.99 3.14
C PHE A 289 8.99 17.54 3.57
N ALA A 290 9.96 16.82 3.02
CA ALA A 290 10.32 15.47 3.41
C ALA A 290 11.80 15.22 3.14
N GLY A 291 12.54 14.75 4.15
CA GLY A 291 13.96 14.43 4.01
C GLY A 291 14.50 13.66 5.20
N PRO A 292 15.69 13.04 5.05
CA PRO A 292 16.40 12.41 6.15
C PRO A 292 16.90 13.41 7.18
N ALA A 293 16.91 13.01 8.45
CA ALA A 293 17.29 13.84 9.57
C ALA A 293 18.81 13.99 9.71
N VAL A 294 19.29 15.20 9.77
CA VAL A 294 20.55 15.55 10.41
C VAL A 294 20.22 16.02 11.83
N THR A 295 20.52 15.19 12.81
CA THR A 295 20.18 15.43 14.20
C THR A 295 21.22 16.30 14.89
N VAL A 296 20.74 17.23 15.73
CA VAL A 296 21.60 18.17 16.48
C VAL A 296 21.12 18.25 17.90
N ARG A 297 21.99 18.02 18.84
CA ARG A 297 21.78 18.34 20.27
C ARG A 297 22.54 19.61 20.62
N THR A 298 21.89 20.53 21.29
CA THR A 298 22.53 21.73 21.82
C THR A 298 21.89 22.14 23.16
N TYR A 299 22.43 23.16 23.79
CA TYR A 299 21.89 23.75 25.03
C TYR A 299 21.06 25.00 24.72
N ASN A 300 20.22 25.38 25.66
CA ASN A 300 19.40 26.60 25.58
C ASN A 300 20.30 27.81 25.24
N GLY A 301 20.09 28.41 24.08
CA GLY A 301 20.81 29.57 23.58
C GLY A 301 22.20 29.31 22.99
N ASP A 302 22.74 28.09 22.93
CA ASP A 302 23.95 27.79 22.18
C ASP A 302 23.65 27.43 20.74
N TRP A 303 23.99 28.30 19.79
CA TRP A 303 23.75 28.10 18.37
C TRP A 303 24.94 27.51 17.60
N SER A 304 26.07 27.14 18.29
CA SER A 304 27.25 26.64 17.62
C SER A 304 27.02 25.36 16.82
N ALA A 305 26.48 24.31 17.48
CA ALA A 305 26.20 23.03 16.82
C ALA A 305 25.10 23.12 15.76
N PRO A 306 23.96 23.84 16.00
CA PRO A 306 22.96 24.10 14.98
C PRO A 306 23.52 24.69 13.68
N VAL A 307 24.36 25.71 13.76
CA VAL A 307 24.94 26.35 12.56
C VAL A 307 26.00 25.45 11.90
N GLN A 308 26.84 24.76 12.67
CA GLN A 308 27.80 23.80 12.13
C GLN A 308 27.15 22.60 11.43
N ALA A 309 25.90 22.24 11.81
CA ALA A 309 25.18 21.16 11.17
C ALA A 309 24.80 21.47 9.73
N ILE A 310 24.64 22.74 9.37
CA ILE A 310 24.39 23.17 7.99
C ILE A 310 25.54 22.72 7.06
N ASP A 311 26.80 22.84 7.52
CA ASP A 311 27.96 22.44 6.74
C ASP A 311 28.13 20.91 6.60
N ARG A 312 27.40 20.13 7.39
CA ARG A 312 27.44 18.67 7.40
C ARG A 312 26.23 18.01 6.74
N ALA A 313 25.18 18.78 6.47
CA ALA A 313 23.98 18.31 5.81
C ALA A 313 24.15 18.28 4.29
N ASN A 314 23.44 17.40 3.64
CA ASN A 314 23.35 17.34 2.19
C ASN A 314 22.07 18.04 1.69
N ALA A 315 22.05 18.38 0.41
CA ALA A 315 20.82 18.85 -0.21
C ALA A 315 19.71 17.79 -0.09
N GLY A 316 18.52 18.20 0.35
CA GLY A 316 17.39 17.33 0.63
C GLY A 316 17.27 16.86 2.09
N ASP A 317 18.26 17.14 2.93
CA ASP A 317 18.19 16.81 4.37
C ASP A 317 17.29 17.78 5.14
N VAL A 318 16.88 17.36 6.34
CA VAL A 318 16.15 18.15 7.33
C VAL A 318 16.98 18.24 8.61
N LEU A 319 17.21 19.46 9.11
CA LEU A 319 17.86 19.66 10.41
C LEU A 319 16.84 19.47 11.52
N VAL A 320 17.16 18.62 12.50
CA VAL A 320 16.33 18.38 13.69
C VAL A 320 17.14 18.72 14.93
N ILE A 321 16.72 19.77 15.62
CA ILE A 321 17.49 20.39 16.70
C ILE A 321 16.79 20.20 18.03
N ASP A 322 17.41 19.44 18.93
CA ASP A 322 17.09 19.41 20.36
C ASP A 322 17.86 20.55 21.06
N ALA A 323 17.13 21.60 21.41
CA ALA A 323 17.66 22.72 22.20
C ALA A 323 17.10 22.72 23.62
N CYS A 324 16.80 21.54 24.17
CA CYS A 324 16.28 21.32 25.52
C CYS A 324 15.00 22.13 25.82
N GLN A 325 14.13 22.33 24.84
CA GLN A 325 12.90 23.15 24.93
C GLN A 325 13.15 24.60 25.40
N GLY A 326 14.38 25.09 25.17
CA GLY A 326 14.85 26.38 25.67
C GLY A 326 14.14 27.58 25.01
N GLU A 327 14.05 28.68 25.75
CA GLU A 327 13.38 29.91 25.30
C GLU A 327 14.34 30.96 24.72
N ILE A 328 15.64 30.69 24.74
CA ILE A 328 16.66 31.55 24.11
C ILE A 328 16.95 31.02 22.71
N ALA A 329 16.92 31.91 21.70
CA ALA A 329 17.01 31.51 20.31
C ALA A 329 18.37 30.88 19.99
N VAL A 330 18.31 29.71 19.36
CA VAL A 330 19.46 28.98 18.78
C VAL A 330 19.51 29.10 17.25
N TRP A 331 18.55 29.83 16.66
CA TRP A 331 18.36 29.95 15.21
C TRP A 331 17.75 31.29 14.83
N GLY A 332 18.05 31.73 13.60
CA GLY A 332 17.52 32.96 13.05
C GLY A 332 17.59 32.99 11.51
N GLU A 333 17.35 34.16 10.94
CA GLU A 333 17.26 34.39 9.49
C GLU A 333 18.57 34.00 8.75
N LEU A 334 19.74 34.38 9.23
CA LEU A 334 21.03 34.09 8.58
C LEU A 334 21.31 32.58 8.46
N ALA A 335 20.96 31.80 9.47
CA ALA A 335 21.09 30.35 9.44
C ALA A 335 20.07 29.73 8.44
N THR A 336 18.87 30.31 8.36
CA THR A 336 17.84 29.91 7.40
C THR A 336 18.29 30.15 5.94
N ASN A 337 18.89 31.31 5.64
CA ASN A 337 19.49 31.59 4.33
C ASN A 337 20.61 30.61 3.97
N SER A 338 21.44 30.24 4.96
CA SER A 338 22.49 29.23 4.76
C SER A 338 21.90 27.86 4.38
N CYS A 339 20.79 27.44 5.04
CA CYS A 339 20.07 26.22 4.67
C CYS A 339 19.55 26.25 3.23
N ILE A 340 18.92 27.35 2.82
CA ILE A 340 18.43 27.52 1.45
C ILE A 340 19.59 27.36 0.44
N THR A 341 20.72 27.99 0.73
CA THR A 341 21.91 27.92 -0.14
C THR A 341 22.48 26.51 -0.23
N GLN A 342 22.43 25.74 0.84
CA GLN A 342 22.91 24.34 0.89
C GLN A 342 21.84 23.33 0.39
N GLY A 343 20.63 23.78 0.07
CA GLY A 343 19.56 22.89 -0.42
C GLY A 343 18.90 22.04 0.67
N ILE A 344 19.06 22.41 1.95
CA ILE A 344 18.33 21.82 3.08
C ILE A 344 16.85 22.16 2.91
N VAL A 345 15.95 21.19 3.13
CA VAL A 345 14.53 21.33 2.78
C VAL A 345 13.62 21.69 3.96
N GLY A 346 14.11 21.61 5.18
CA GLY A 346 13.34 21.95 6.38
C GLY A 346 14.19 22.01 7.64
N VAL A 347 13.69 22.73 8.64
CA VAL A 347 14.31 22.82 9.97
C VAL A 347 13.27 22.64 11.05
N VAL A 348 13.57 21.81 12.04
CA VAL A 348 12.70 21.49 13.18
C VAL A 348 13.48 21.76 14.47
N ILE A 349 12.93 22.63 15.36
CA ILE A 349 13.64 23.08 16.56
C ILE A 349 12.77 22.86 17.79
N ASP A 350 13.18 21.94 18.66
CA ASP A 350 12.60 21.81 20.00
C ASP A 350 13.22 22.85 20.97
N GLY A 351 12.98 24.10 20.66
CA GLY A 351 13.52 25.29 21.30
C GLY A 351 13.03 26.57 20.64
N ALA A 352 13.80 27.64 20.75
CA ALA A 352 13.42 28.97 20.30
C ALA A 352 14.12 29.41 19.00
N VAL A 353 13.38 30.20 18.21
CA VAL A 353 13.84 30.88 16.99
C VAL A 353 13.55 32.37 17.07
N ARG A 354 14.37 33.21 16.40
CA ARG A 354 14.17 34.65 16.26
C ARG A 354 14.07 35.06 14.78
N ASP A 355 13.97 36.34 14.50
CA ASP A 355 13.91 36.94 13.16
C ASP A 355 12.72 36.42 12.31
N ILE A 356 11.57 36.25 12.96
CA ILE A 356 10.37 35.60 12.42
C ILE A 356 9.89 36.26 11.13
N ASP A 357 9.89 37.61 11.08
CA ASP A 357 9.39 38.36 9.92
C ASP A 357 10.27 38.19 8.68
N ASP A 358 11.57 38.02 8.88
CA ASP A 358 12.51 37.80 7.78
C ASP A 358 12.47 36.33 7.31
N ILE A 359 12.34 35.36 8.23
CA ILE A 359 12.13 33.95 7.89
C ILE A 359 10.81 33.74 7.10
N ARG A 360 9.74 34.47 7.46
CA ARG A 360 8.48 34.46 6.71
C ARG A 360 8.64 34.90 5.26
N LYS A 361 9.44 35.95 5.01
CA LYS A 361 9.73 36.41 3.64
C LYS A 361 10.48 35.38 2.81
N LEU A 362 11.30 34.55 3.44
CA LEU A 362 12.03 33.46 2.80
C LEU A 362 11.13 32.28 2.43
N LYS A 363 9.95 32.17 3.04
CA LYS A 363 9.02 31.05 2.84
C LYS A 363 9.67 29.68 3.06
N PHE A 364 10.63 29.61 3.95
CA PHE A 364 11.35 28.37 4.24
C PHE A 364 10.60 27.54 5.28
N PRO A 365 10.41 26.20 5.09
CA PRO A 365 9.76 25.33 6.05
C PRO A 365 10.57 25.23 7.36
N LEU A 366 10.11 25.93 8.39
CA LEU A 366 10.71 25.95 9.71
C LEU A 366 9.66 25.81 10.80
N PHE A 367 9.86 24.87 11.71
CA PHE A 367 9.00 24.60 12.85
C PHE A 367 9.79 24.77 14.15
N ALA A 368 9.23 25.46 15.11
CA ALA A 368 9.87 25.69 16.39
C ALA A 368 8.86 25.67 17.55
N ARG A 369 9.36 25.47 18.77
CA ARG A 369 8.52 25.50 19.97
C ARG A 369 8.22 26.92 20.43
N HIS A 370 9.23 27.80 20.40
CA HIS A 370 9.13 29.18 20.92
C HIS A 370 9.63 30.20 19.91
N PHE A 371 9.08 31.40 19.99
CA PHE A 371 9.49 32.57 19.24
C PHE A 371 9.96 33.65 20.20
N THR A 372 11.16 34.19 20.04
CA THR A 372 11.77 35.13 20.99
C THR A 372 12.70 36.09 20.26
N PRO A 373 12.82 37.36 20.69
CA PRO A 373 13.85 38.27 20.17
C PRO A 373 15.24 38.01 20.78
N THR A 374 15.34 37.25 21.87
CA THR A 374 16.56 37.05 22.64
C THR A 374 17.49 36.04 21.97
N ALA A 375 18.62 36.51 21.47
CA ALA A 375 19.66 35.65 20.89
C ALA A 375 20.49 34.97 21.98
N GLY A 376 20.89 33.74 21.72
CA GLY A 376 21.97 33.08 22.44
C GLY A 376 23.35 33.44 21.95
N GLU A 377 24.36 32.73 22.42
CA GLU A 377 25.80 32.91 22.11
C GLU A 377 26.40 31.58 21.67
N PRO A 378 27.44 31.61 20.80
CA PRO A 378 28.17 30.40 20.43
C PRO A 378 29.14 29.99 21.56
N LYS A 379 28.81 28.90 22.25
CA LYS A 379 29.61 28.36 23.35
C LYS A 379 30.38 27.12 22.97
N GLY A 380 30.10 26.53 21.82
CA GLY A 380 30.79 25.37 21.28
C GLY A 380 30.32 24.03 21.85
N PHE A 381 29.21 24.00 22.54
CA PHE A 381 28.62 22.76 23.05
C PHE A 381 27.59 22.16 22.08
N GLY A 382 27.54 20.83 22.06
CA GLY A 382 26.52 20.10 21.29
C GLY A 382 27.12 18.92 20.54
N GLU A 383 26.22 18.17 19.94
CA GLU A 383 26.57 16.98 19.15
C GLU A 383 25.76 17.01 17.85
N ILE A 384 26.37 16.55 16.75
CA ILE A 384 25.75 16.44 15.45
C ILE A 384 25.79 14.99 15.01
N ASN A 385 24.70 14.50 14.44
CA ASN A 385 24.50 13.12 14.03
C ASN A 385 24.58 12.11 15.20
N ALA A 386 24.07 12.50 16.38
CA ALA A 386 23.83 11.61 17.50
C ALA A 386 22.31 11.40 17.70
N PRO A 387 21.86 10.30 18.30
CA PRO A 387 20.47 10.15 18.69
C PRO A 387 20.04 11.25 19.65
N ILE A 388 18.90 11.87 19.40
CA ILE A 388 18.35 12.96 20.20
C ILE A 388 16.93 12.64 20.66
N GLU A 389 16.39 13.46 21.59
CA GLU A 389 15.00 13.45 21.98
C GLU A 389 14.36 14.81 21.64
N VAL A 390 13.39 14.82 20.73
CA VAL A 390 12.67 16.02 20.30
C VAL A 390 11.17 15.83 20.58
N CYS A 391 10.59 16.75 21.32
CA CYS A 391 9.16 16.69 21.69
C CYS A 391 8.75 15.37 22.39
N GLY A 392 9.65 14.76 23.18
CA GLY A 392 9.45 13.47 23.82
C GLY A 392 9.49 12.27 22.87
N ARG A 393 10.07 12.44 21.70
CA ARG A 393 10.30 11.37 20.71
C ARG A 393 11.77 11.21 20.42
N LYS A 394 12.23 9.97 20.40
CA LYS A 394 13.57 9.63 19.92
C LYS A 394 13.64 9.89 18.41
N VAL A 395 14.68 10.58 17.97
CA VAL A 395 15.01 10.79 16.56
C VAL A 395 16.47 10.35 16.36
N GLU A 396 16.69 9.44 15.43
CA GLU A 396 18.02 9.00 15.06
C GLU A 396 18.48 9.69 13.76
N PRO A 397 19.79 9.80 13.52
CA PRO A 397 20.29 10.26 12.22
C PRO A 397 19.68 9.42 11.09
N GLU A 398 19.32 10.09 9.99
CA GLU A 398 18.70 9.50 8.80
C GLU A 398 17.25 9.01 8.98
N ASP A 399 16.62 9.19 10.16
CA ASP A 399 15.18 9.06 10.26
C ASP A 399 14.49 10.06 9.32
N TRP A 400 13.38 9.68 8.74
CA TRP A 400 12.65 10.57 7.84
C TRP A 400 11.80 11.57 8.63
N ILE A 401 11.95 12.83 8.28
CA ILE A 401 11.17 13.92 8.85
C ILE A 401 10.28 14.50 7.76
N ILE A 402 9.00 14.51 8.04
CA ILE A 402 7.99 15.04 7.12
C ILE A 402 7.19 16.11 7.86
N GLY A 403 7.06 17.28 7.25
CA GLY A 403 6.25 18.39 7.76
C GLY A 403 5.27 18.90 6.74
N ASP A 404 4.13 19.37 7.21
CA ASP A 404 3.12 20.14 6.46
C ASP A 404 2.34 21.05 7.41
N GLU A 405 1.27 21.65 6.94
CA GLU A 405 0.43 22.58 7.72
C GLU A 405 -0.17 21.94 8.98
N SER A 406 -0.29 20.62 9.04
CA SER A 406 -0.81 19.89 10.22
C SER A 406 0.23 19.65 11.29
N GLY A 407 1.53 19.75 10.95
CA GLY A 407 2.63 19.54 11.89
C GLY A 407 3.78 18.73 11.30
N VAL A 408 4.57 18.13 12.19
CA VAL A 408 5.76 17.35 11.81
C VAL A 408 5.65 15.93 12.37
N VAL A 409 6.04 14.95 11.57
CA VAL A 409 6.14 13.55 11.96
C VAL A 409 7.54 13.00 11.69
N VAL A 410 8.00 12.09 12.56
CA VAL A 410 9.23 11.32 12.39
C VAL A 410 8.87 9.87 12.02
N VAL A 411 9.54 9.35 11.01
CA VAL A 411 9.41 7.97 10.54
C VAL A 411 10.78 7.29 10.65
N PRO A 412 10.93 6.22 11.44
CA PRO A 412 12.21 5.53 11.57
C PRO A 412 12.72 5.05 10.20
N ARG A 413 14.02 5.28 9.92
CA ARG A 413 14.66 4.95 8.63
C ARG A 413 14.45 3.50 8.19
N ASP A 414 14.48 2.56 9.14
CA ASP A 414 14.37 1.13 8.86
C ASP A 414 12.96 0.75 8.37
N SER A 415 11.93 1.49 8.78
CA SER A 415 10.53 1.30 8.37
C SER A 415 10.05 2.32 7.33
N ALA A 416 10.91 3.23 6.87
CA ALA A 416 10.50 4.36 6.03
C ALA A 416 9.80 3.91 4.73
N MET A 417 10.33 2.91 4.04
CA MET A 417 9.72 2.38 2.82
C MET A 417 8.33 1.76 3.08
N GLU A 418 8.21 1.01 4.16
CA GLU A 418 6.94 0.42 4.56
C GLU A 418 5.92 1.52 4.90
N MET A 419 6.31 2.49 5.72
CA MET A 419 5.41 3.56 6.14
C MET A 419 5.01 4.47 4.98
N ALA A 420 5.91 4.77 4.06
CA ALA A 420 5.60 5.52 2.84
C ALA A 420 4.54 4.81 2.01
N ASN A 421 4.71 3.52 1.73
CA ASN A 421 3.75 2.74 0.97
C ASN A 421 2.41 2.56 1.69
N ARG A 422 2.40 2.41 3.02
CA ARG A 422 1.18 2.39 3.83
C ARG A 422 0.44 3.74 3.79
N ALA A 423 1.17 4.86 3.85
CA ALA A 423 0.58 6.19 3.77
C ALA A 423 -0.04 6.47 2.38
N ILE A 424 0.58 5.98 1.31
CA ILE A 424 -0.02 5.99 -0.04
C ILE A 424 -1.32 5.18 -0.06
N ASP A 425 -1.37 3.98 0.55
CA ASP A 425 -2.60 3.20 0.66
C ASP A 425 -3.71 3.94 1.42
N VAL A 426 -3.36 4.68 2.48
CA VAL A 426 -4.31 5.54 3.23
C VAL A 426 -4.85 6.64 2.31
N LEU A 427 -3.97 7.36 1.60
CA LEU A 427 -4.35 8.41 0.66
C LEU A 427 -5.29 7.90 -0.45
N GLU A 428 -4.98 6.75 -1.05
CA GLU A 428 -5.80 6.13 -2.10
C GLU A 428 -7.19 5.76 -1.58
N LYS A 429 -7.26 5.19 -0.37
CA LYS A 429 -8.53 4.88 0.30
C LYS A 429 -9.35 6.15 0.57
N GLU A 430 -8.72 7.21 1.06
CA GLU A 430 -9.39 8.51 1.28
C GLU A 430 -9.87 9.14 -0.03
N ASN A 431 -9.08 9.06 -1.12
CA ASN A 431 -9.49 9.55 -2.42
C ASN A 431 -10.76 8.85 -2.89
N ARG A 432 -10.87 7.54 -2.69
CA ARG A 432 -12.09 6.79 -2.99
C ARG A 432 -13.28 7.27 -2.14
N ILE A 433 -13.07 7.50 -0.84
CA ILE A 433 -14.11 8.01 0.05
C ILE A 433 -14.57 9.40 -0.41
N ARG A 434 -13.66 10.29 -0.81
CA ARG A 434 -13.98 11.61 -1.36
C ARG A 434 -14.87 11.52 -2.61
N GLU A 435 -14.54 10.61 -3.53
CA GLU A 435 -15.36 10.36 -4.72
C GLU A 435 -16.78 9.90 -4.36
N GLU A 436 -16.93 9.01 -3.40
CA GLU A 436 -18.24 8.55 -2.94
C GLU A 436 -19.06 9.66 -2.29
N ILE A 437 -18.41 10.52 -1.50
CA ILE A 437 -19.05 11.71 -0.92
C ILE A 437 -19.49 12.67 -2.03
N GLN A 438 -18.65 12.93 -3.03
CA GLN A 438 -19.02 13.78 -4.19
C GLN A 438 -20.21 13.21 -5.00
N ARG A 439 -20.37 11.89 -5.02
CA ARG A 439 -21.52 11.19 -5.63
C ARG A 439 -22.78 11.20 -4.76
N GLY A 440 -22.75 11.83 -3.58
CA GLY A 440 -23.90 12.03 -2.71
C GLY A 440 -23.94 11.14 -1.46
N SER A 441 -22.94 10.31 -1.21
CA SER A 441 -22.83 9.56 0.05
C SER A 441 -22.39 10.49 1.21
N THR A 442 -22.70 10.10 2.45
CA THR A 442 -22.13 10.74 3.63
C THR A 442 -20.93 9.97 4.14
N LEU A 443 -20.05 10.62 4.93
CA LEU A 443 -18.92 9.93 5.56
C LEU A 443 -19.38 8.77 6.44
N GLY A 444 -20.49 8.92 7.16
CA GLY A 444 -21.07 7.84 7.98
C GLY A 444 -21.48 6.62 7.17
N GLN A 445 -22.02 6.83 5.97
CA GLN A 445 -22.36 5.75 5.04
C GLN A 445 -21.11 5.08 4.47
N THR A 446 -20.10 5.85 4.04
CA THR A 446 -18.85 5.30 3.48
C THR A 446 -18.02 4.55 4.52
N GLN A 447 -18.17 4.87 5.81
CA GLN A 447 -17.52 4.19 6.93
C GLN A 447 -18.38 3.05 7.52
N TYR A 448 -19.55 2.80 6.95
CA TYR A 448 -20.49 1.74 7.38
C TYR A 448 -20.82 1.79 8.89
N LEU A 449 -20.93 2.99 9.46
CA LEU A 449 -21.12 3.15 10.90
C LEU A 449 -22.38 2.47 11.40
N SER A 450 -23.43 2.33 10.60
CA SER A 450 -24.63 1.57 10.94
C SER A 450 -24.36 0.10 11.28
N LYS A 451 -23.29 -0.51 10.74
CA LYS A 451 -22.88 -1.88 11.09
C LYS A 451 -22.27 -1.98 12.52
N TRP A 452 -21.91 -0.84 13.13
CA TRP A 452 -21.37 -0.78 14.49
C TRP A 452 -22.42 -0.52 15.57
N ASP A 453 -23.64 -0.11 15.17
CA ASP A 453 -24.74 0.23 16.08
C ASP A 453 -25.37 -0.98 16.79
N VAL A 454 -24.99 -2.20 16.46
CA VAL A 454 -25.50 -3.45 17.04
C VAL A 454 -25.09 -3.68 18.49
N LYS A 455 -24.26 -2.79 19.06
CA LYS A 455 -23.81 -2.87 20.46
C LYS A 455 -24.68 -2.06 21.44
N LYS A 456 -25.82 -1.55 21.01
CA LYS A 456 -26.78 -0.88 21.91
C LYS A 456 -27.72 -1.87 22.56
#